data_c8bcf4e51fe6f4cd515ad12885f4e90c
#
_entry.id   c8bcf4e51fe6f4cd515ad12885f4e90c
#
_cell.length_a   1.000
_cell.length_b   1.000
_cell.length_c   1.000
_cell.angle_alpha   90.00
_cell.angle_beta   90.00
_cell.angle_gamma   90.00
#
_symmetry.space_group_name_H-M   'P 1'
#
loop_
_entity.id
_entity.type
_entity.pdbx_description
1 polymer ?
#
loop_
_entity_poly.entity_id
_entity_poly.type
_entity_poly.pdbx_seq_one_letter_code
_entity_poly.pdbx_strand_id
1 'polypeptide(L)'
;MKTIKSSDLSQRVEKILILKKIFSSTNEDELFNAFLELNSEVQVDKTALESDFNRYFIGPDTPIAAPYSSIYIDNTDSIMTETTHKVRDLYEVMGFKNRLKDSVPEDFLGLELDAYYQLLYIEEKTNYLSEIRCYFLFEHIKIWIYDFIEAVLSNKENPSLAINYIVQELKLFFDNEFKYEGDLKRIT
;
A
#
# COMPACT_ATOMS: atom_id res chain seq x y z
N MET A 1 -1.57 11.14 -23.32
CA MET A 1 -1.97 10.08 -22.37
C MET A 1 -3.50 10.07 -22.31
N LYS A 2 -4.18 8.96 -22.66
CA LYS A 2 -5.63 8.86 -22.45
C LYS A 2 -5.89 8.72 -20.95
N THR A 3 -6.67 9.60 -20.38
CA THR A 3 -7.18 9.47 -19.02
C THR A 3 -8.10 8.24 -18.99
N ILE A 4 -7.73 7.21 -18.26
CA ILE A 4 -8.55 6.01 -18.05
C ILE A 4 -9.74 6.43 -17.19
N LYS A 5 -10.95 6.17 -17.66
CA LYS A 5 -12.15 6.44 -16.86
C LYS A 5 -12.29 5.32 -15.81
N SER A 6 -12.64 5.68 -14.58
CA SER A 6 -12.87 4.73 -13.46
C SER A 6 -13.84 3.59 -13.83
N SER A 7 -14.78 3.83 -14.72
CA SER A 7 -15.75 2.82 -15.21
C SER A 7 -15.15 1.61 -15.94
N ASP A 8 -13.84 1.64 -16.24
CA ASP A 8 -13.16 0.59 -17.02
C ASP A 8 -12.27 -0.31 -16.12
N LEU A 9 -12.24 -0.05 -14.82
CA LEU A 9 -11.43 -0.80 -13.85
C LEU A 9 -12.31 -1.77 -13.05
N SER A 10 -11.75 -2.92 -12.68
CA SER A 10 -12.40 -3.77 -11.70
C SER A 10 -12.37 -3.11 -10.30
N GLN A 11 -13.26 -3.54 -9.41
CA GLN A 11 -13.28 -3.05 -8.03
C GLN A 11 -11.95 -3.27 -7.29
N ARG A 12 -11.23 -4.37 -7.62
CA ARG A 12 -9.91 -4.69 -7.05
C ARG A 12 -8.88 -3.64 -7.47
N VAL A 13 -8.80 -3.37 -8.77
CA VAL A 13 -7.86 -2.39 -9.34
C VAL A 13 -8.19 -0.97 -8.87
N GLU A 14 -9.46 -0.62 -8.75
CA GLU A 14 -9.88 0.68 -8.25
C GLU A 14 -9.50 0.85 -6.76
N LYS A 15 -9.76 -0.15 -5.93
CA LYS A 15 -9.43 -0.10 -4.49
C LYS A 15 -7.93 0.06 -4.25
N ILE A 16 -7.08 -0.75 -4.90
CA ILE A 16 -5.63 -0.63 -4.72
C ILE A 16 -5.09 0.71 -5.25
N LEU A 17 -5.68 1.25 -6.32
CA LEU A 17 -5.32 2.58 -6.82
C LEU A 17 -5.60 3.68 -5.80
N ILE A 18 -6.73 3.61 -5.09
CA ILE A 18 -7.07 4.57 -4.05
C ILE A 18 -6.12 4.44 -2.85
N LEU A 19 -5.87 3.22 -2.38
CA LEU A 19 -4.93 2.97 -1.28
C LEU A 19 -3.51 3.45 -1.62
N LYS A 20 -3.05 3.19 -2.84
CA LYS A 20 -1.79 3.74 -3.34
C LYS A 20 -1.78 5.27 -3.29
N LYS A 21 -2.84 5.96 -3.75
CA LYS A 21 -2.91 7.42 -3.71
C LYS A 21 -2.78 7.95 -2.27
N ILE A 22 -3.43 7.31 -1.31
CA ILE A 22 -3.35 7.68 0.11
C ILE A 22 -1.91 7.59 0.61
N PHE A 23 -1.26 6.43 0.47
CA PHE A 23 0.10 6.24 0.99
C PHE A 23 1.19 6.93 0.17
N SER A 24 0.90 7.38 -1.04
CA SER A 24 1.83 8.16 -1.89
C SER A 24 1.52 9.65 -1.92
N SER A 25 0.56 10.14 -1.14
CA SER A 25 0.24 11.56 -1.08
C SER A 25 1.41 12.36 -0.51
N THR A 26 1.65 13.53 -1.11
CA THR A 26 2.78 14.40 -0.77
C THR A 26 2.33 15.70 -0.10
N ASN A 27 1.02 15.91 -0.02
CA ASN A 27 0.41 17.09 0.58
C ASN A 27 -1.02 16.81 1.04
N GLU A 28 -1.53 17.73 1.84
CA GLU A 28 -2.87 17.69 2.44
C GLU A 28 -4.00 17.50 1.41
N ASP A 29 -3.92 18.20 0.26
CA ASP A 29 -4.96 18.13 -0.79
C ASP A 29 -5.02 16.75 -1.42
N GLU A 30 -3.88 16.16 -1.74
CA GLU A 30 -3.80 14.82 -2.32
C GLU A 30 -4.33 13.76 -1.35
N LEU A 31 -3.91 13.83 -0.08
CA LEU A 31 -4.36 12.91 0.96
C LEU A 31 -5.88 13.00 1.16
N PHE A 32 -6.40 14.21 1.31
CA PHE A 32 -7.82 14.44 1.54
C PHE A 32 -8.68 13.97 0.36
N ASN A 33 -8.28 14.29 -0.88
CA ASN A 33 -9.00 13.85 -2.07
C ASN A 33 -8.97 12.31 -2.20
N ALA A 34 -7.83 11.66 -1.94
CA ALA A 34 -7.73 10.21 -1.95
C ALA A 34 -8.59 9.56 -0.85
N PHE A 35 -8.66 10.17 0.34
CA PHE A 35 -9.54 9.72 1.40
C PHE A 35 -11.02 9.84 1.02
N LEU A 36 -11.44 10.92 0.37
CA LEU A 36 -12.82 11.07 -0.12
C LEU A 36 -13.17 10.06 -1.22
N GLU A 37 -12.20 9.68 -2.07
CA GLU A 37 -12.39 8.57 -3.02
C GLU A 37 -12.59 7.23 -2.29
N LEU A 38 -11.92 7.03 -1.14
CA LEU A 38 -12.05 5.82 -0.33
C LEU A 38 -13.39 5.78 0.40
N ASN A 39 -13.81 6.91 0.96
CA ASN A 39 -15.06 7.07 1.68
C ASN A 39 -15.56 8.52 1.66
N SER A 40 -16.57 8.79 0.83
CA SER A 40 -17.19 10.11 0.71
C SER A 40 -18.21 10.43 1.82
N GLU A 41 -18.60 9.45 2.65
CA GLU A 41 -19.64 9.63 3.68
C GLU A 41 -19.04 10.07 5.03
N VAL A 42 -17.76 9.78 5.27
CA VAL A 42 -17.08 10.16 6.51
C VAL A 42 -16.67 11.63 6.46
N GLN A 43 -17.26 12.42 7.36
CA GLN A 43 -16.81 13.78 7.57
C GLN A 43 -15.51 13.77 8.37
N VAL A 44 -14.44 14.25 7.76
CA VAL A 44 -13.13 14.42 8.39
C VAL A 44 -12.64 15.85 8.14
N ASP A 45 -12.04 16.45 9.16
CA ASP A 45 -11.30 17.70 8.97
C ASP A 45 -9.99 17.39 8.24
N LYS A 46 -9.71 18.15 7.20
CA LYS A 46 -8.59 17.94 6.31
C LYS A 46 -7.24 18.06 7.01
N THR A 47 -7.07 19.12 7.81
CA THR A 47 -5.83 19.37 8.56
C THR A 47 -5.64 18.35 9.68
N ALA A 48 -6.73 17.91 10.32
CA ALA A 48 -6.67 16.83 11.31
C ALA A 48 -6.25 15.50 10.65
N LEU A 49 -6.77 15.18 9.47
CA LEU A 49 -6.38 13.98 8.73
C LEU A 49 -4.88 14.01 8.39
N GLU A 50 -4.36 15.13 7.87
CA GLU A 50 -2.93 15.25 7.55
C GLU A 50 -2.06 15.12 8.79
N SER A 51 -2.43 15.81 9.87
CA SER A 51 -1.70 15.75 11.15
C SER A 51 -1.61 14.34 11.69
N ASP A 52 -2.73 13.61 11.70
CA ASP A 52 -2.77 12.22 12.15
C ASP A 52 -2.00 11.29 11.22
N PHE A 53 -2.12 11.47 9.90
CA PHE A 53 -1.39 10.69 8.92
C PHE A 53 0.12 10.86 9.07
N ASN A 54 0.58 12.10 9.23
CA ASN A 54 1.99 12.41 9.46
C ASN A 54 2.49 11.77 10.76
N ARG A 55 1.73 11.86 11.84
CA ARG A 55 2.09 11.27 13.13
C ARG A 55 2.23 9.76 13.06
N TYR A 56 1.35 9.08 12.33
CA TYR A 56 1.38 7.64 12.22
C TYR A 56 2.45 7.12 11.27
N PHE A 57 2.70 7.81 10.13
CA PHE A 57 3.42 7.22 9.01
C PHE A 57 4.66 8.00 8.54
N ILE A 58 4.78 9.31 8.82
CA ILE A 58 5.82 10.15 8.21
C ILE A 58 6.76 10.79 9.24
N GLY A 59 6.26 11.41 10.27
CA GLY A 59 7.01 12.23 11.21
C GLY A 59 6.48 13.68 11.26
N PRO A 60 7.13 14.59 11.98
CA PRO A 60 8.60 14.86 12.08
C PRO A 60 9.36 14.06 13.12
N ASP A 61 8.70 13.49 14.10
CA ASP A 61 9.30 12.55 15.05
C ASP A 61 9.31 11.12 14.49
N THR A 62 9.73 10.14 15.29
CA THR A 62 9.62 8.72 14.92
C THR A 62 8.14 8.37 14.70
N PRO A 63 7.75 7.97 13.49
CA PRO A 63 6.37 7.62 13.21
C PRO A 63 5.93 6.40 14.03
N ILE A 64 4.65 6.36 14.41
CA ILE A 64 4.09 5.26 15.20
C ILE A 64 4.20 3.92 14.47
N ALA A 65 3.96 3.92 13.17
CA ALA A 65 4.07 2.76 12.29
C ALA A 65 4.68 3.19 10.96
N ALA A 66 6.00 3.20 10.89
CA ALA A 66 6.69 3.59 9.67
C ALA A 66 6.36 2.62 8.52
N PRO A 67 5.95 3.10 7.34
CA PRO A 67 5.42 2.28 6.27
C PRO A 67 6.53 1.74 5.34
N TYR A 68 7.50 1.03 5.91
CA TYR A 68 8.62 0.40 5.20
C TYR A 68 8.72 -1.08 5.57
N SER A 69 8.71 -1.96 4.57
CA SER A 69 8.71 -3.41 4.81
C SER A 69 9.96 -3.89 5.56
N SER A 70 11.11 -3.23 5.35
CA SER A 70 12.36 -3.56 6.03
C SER A 70 12.28 -3.47 7.56
N ILE A 71 11.50 -2.54 8.09
CA ILE A 71 11.33 -2.40 9.56
C ILE A 71 10.71 -3.64 10.16
N TYR A 72 9.73 -4.24 9.50
CA TYR A 72 9.00 -5.41 9.99
C TYR A 72 9.69 -6.73 9.65
N ILE A 73 10.31 -6.83 8.47
CA ILE A 73 10.98 -8.07 8.02
C ILE A 73 12.33 -8.24 8.70
N ASP A 74 13.14 -7.18 8.76
CA ASP A 74 14.49 -7.26 9.32
C ASP A 74 14.53 -6.99 10.84
N ASN A 75 13.36 -6.67 11.45
CA ASN A 75 13.23 -6.35 12.88
C ASN A 75 14.24 -5.29 13.33
N THR A 76 14.33 -4.18 12.61
CA THR A 76 15.28 -3.09 12.86
C THR A 76 14.58 -1.74 12.75
N ASP A 77 15.11 -0.75 13.46
CA ASP A 77 14.65 0.64 13.33
C ASP A 77 15.28 1.36 12.11
N SER A 78 16.06 0.63 11.31
CA SER A 78 16.77 1.19 10.15
C SER A 78 16.02 0.89 8.86
N ILE A 79 15.91 1.89 8.01
CA ILE A 79 15.52 1.76 6.60
C ILE A 79 16.78 1.57 5.71
N MET A 80 16.62 1.19 4.46
CA MET A 80 17.74 0.92 3.51
C MET A 80 18.56 -0.33 3.90
N THR A 81 17.90 -1.39 4.29
CA THR A 81 18.50 -2.67 4.71
C THR A 81 18.51 -3.69 3.56
N GLU A 82 18.81 -4.96 3.88
CA GLU A 82 18.82 -6.05 2.90
C GLU A 82 17.44 -6.23 2.23
N THR A 83 16.35 -6.07 2.98
CA THR A 83 14.99 -6.13 2.42
C THR A 83 14.76 -5.05 1.37
N THR A 84 15.22 -3.80 1.59
CA THR A 84 15.10 -2.72 0.59
C THR A 84 15.80 -3.10 -0.72
N HIS A 85 17.00 -3.70 -0.63
CA HIS A 85 17.72 -4.18 -1.82
C HIS A 85 16.98 -5.32 -2.54
N LYS A 86 16.41 -6.28 -1.80
CA LYS A 86 15.59 -7.36 -2.38
C LYS A 86 14.36 -6.83 -3.10
N VAL A 87 13.68 -5.82 -2.54
CA VAL A 87 12.54 -5.17 -3.20
C VAL A 87 12.96 -4.46 -4.47
N ARG A 88 14.11 -3.78 -4.47
CA ARG A 88 14.69 -3.16 -5.67
C ARG A 88 14.93 -4.19 -6.77
N ASP A 89 15.60 -5.30 -6.46
CA ASP A 89 15.87 -6.38 -7.42
C ASP A 89 14.55 -6.97 -7.96
N LEU A 90 13.55 -7.11 -7.10
CA LEU A 90 12.22 -7.58 -7.49
C LEU A 90 11.54 -6.60 -8.45
N TYR A 91 11.65 -5.30 -8.21
CA TYR A 91 11.13 -4.27 -9.13
C TYR A 91 11.82 -4.33 -10.50
N GLU A 92 13.11 -4.60 -10.56
CA GLU A 92 13.82 -4.80 -11.82
C GLU A 92 13.26 -6.01 -12.59
N VAL A 93 13.04 -7.14 -11.92
CA VAL A 93 12.43 -8.35 -12.52
C VAL A 93 11.02 -8.07 -13.03
N MET A 94 10.23 -7.31 -12.28
CA MET A 94 8.86 -6.92 -12.66
C MET A 94 8.83 -5.87 -13.79
N GLY A 95 9.97 -5.24 -14.11
CA GLY A 95 10.02 -4.09 -15.01
C GLY A 95 9.39 -2.83 -14.44
N PHE A 96 9.16 -2.79 -13.13
CA PHE A 96 8.65 -1.63 -12.42
C PHE A 96 9.73 -0.57 -12.28
N LYS A 97 9.39 0.69 -12.62
CA LYS A 97 10.29 1.83 -12.47
C LYS A 97 9.85 2.70 -11.31
N ASN A 98 10.61 2.70 -10.24
CA ASN A 98 10.44 3.68 -9.18
C ASN A 98 10.71 5.09 -9.75
N ARG A 99 9.65 5.89 -9.85
CA ARG A 99 9.74 7.29 -10.32
C ARG A 99 10.23 8.25 -9.23
N LEU A 100 10.26 7.78 -7.98
CA LEU A 100 10.70 8.52 -6.80
C LEU A 100 12.09 8.04 -6.33
N LYS A 101 12.88 7.46 -7.22
CA LYS A 101 14.13 6.72 -6.96
C LYS A 101 15.07 7.39 -5.94
N ASP A 102 15.12 8.69 -5.91
CA ASP A 102 16.04 9.44 -5.03
C ASP A 102 15.33 10.08 -3.82
N SER A 103 14.03 9.80 -3.64
CA SER A 103 13.21 10.45 -2.62
C SER A 103 12.79 9.52 -1.49
N VAL A 104 12.51 8.24 -1.80
CA VAL A 104 12.07 7.24 -0.82
C VAL A 104 12.68 5.87 -1.14
N PRO A 105 12.99 5.04 -0.11
CA PRO A 105 13.42 3.65 -0.29
C PRO A 105 12.38 2.81 -1.05
N GLU A 106 12.84 1.79 -1.78
CA GLU A 106 12.00 0.95 -2.63
C GLU A 106 10.96 0.14 -1.86
N ASP A 107 11.21 -0.16 -0.61
CA ASP A 107 10.34 -0.89 0.31
C ASP A 107 9.29 0.00 1.03
N PHE A 108 9.09 1.23 0.53
CA PHE A 108 8.03 2.11 0.99
C PHE A 108 6.66 1.58 0.56
N LEU A 109 5.69 1.50 1.48
CA LEU A 109 4.35 0.96 1.23
C LEU A 109 3.67 1.58 0.00
N GLY A 110 3.77 2.90 -0.17
CA GLY A 110 3.17 3.59 -1.33
C GLY A 110 3.74 3.10 -2.67
N LEU A 111 5.04 2.74 -2.74
CA LEU A 111 5.67 2.15 -3.91
C LEU A 111 5.28 0.69 -4.10
N GLU A 112 5.19 -0.08 -3.03
CA GLU A 112 4.76 -1.48 -3.10
C GLU A 112 3.29 -1.59 -3.55
N LEU A 113 2.42 -0.70 -3.08
CA LEU A 113 1.03 -0.60 -3.56
C LEU A 113 0.98 -0.18 -5.04
N ASP A 114 1.87 0.72 -5.50
CA ASP A 114 1.96 1.09 -6.92
C ASP A 114 2.43 -0.08 -7.79
N ALA A 115 3.44 -0.82 -7.34
CA ALA A 115 3.90 -2.02 -8.03
C ALA A 115 2.78 -3.07 -8.11
N TYR A 116 2.10 -3.35 -7.00
CA TYR A 116 0.98 -4.30 -6.98
C TYR A 116 -0.19 -3.84 -7.87
N TYR A 117 -0.54 -2.57 -7.84
CA TYR A 117 -1.54 -1.97 -8.73
C TYR A 117 -1.20 -2.21 -10.22
N GLN A 118 0.05 -1.96 -10.61
CA GLN A 118 0.46 -2.13 -12.00
C GLN A 118 0.41 -3.60 -12.43
N LEU A 119 0.87 -4.53 -11.59
CA LEU A 119 0.79 -5.96 -11.85
C LEU A 119 -0.66 -6.42 -12.01
N LEU A 120 -1.54 -6.04 -11.09
CA LEU A 120 -2.96 -6.39 -11.13
C LEU A 120 -3.67 -5.80 -12.35
N TYR A 121 -3.39 -4.53 -12.67
CA TYR A 121 -3.95 -3.86 -13.83
C TYR A 121 -3.54 -4.52 -15.16
N ILE A 122 -2.26 -4.88 -15.30
CA ILE A 122 -1.76 -5.55 -16.51
C ILE A 122 -2.38 -6.95 -16.62
N GLU A 123 -2.43 -7.70 -15.51
CA GLU A 123 -3.03 -9.04 -15.49
C GLU A 123 -4.49 -9.01 -15.95
N GLU A 124 -5.31 -8.10 -15.44
CA GLU A 124 -6.71 -7.99 -15.84
C GLU A 124 -6.90 -7.60 -17.32
N LYS A 125 -5.91 -6.94 -17.92
CA LYS A 125 -5.98 -6.53 -19.33
C LYS A 125 -5.39 -7.57 -20.29
N THR A 126 -4.46 -8.39 -19.84
CA THR A 126 -3.64 -9.23 -20.73
C THR A 126 -3.56 -10.70 -20.32
N ASN A 127 -4.02 -11.06 -19.12
CA ASN A 127 -3.79 -12.34 -18.45
C ASN A 127 -2.28 -12.70 -18.30
N TYR A 128 -1.40 -11.68 -18.37
CA TYR A 128 0.02 -11.83 -18.11
C TYR A 128 0.35 -11.38 -16.68
N LEU A 129 1.49 -11.83 -16.15
CA LEU A 129 2.08 -11.44 -14.89
C LEU A 129 1.38 -12.00 -13.63
N SER A 130 0.44 -12.95 -13.77
CA SER A 130 -0.20 -13.58 -12.60
C SER A 130 0.81 -14.26 -11.67
N GLU A 131 1.79 -14.97 -12.21
CA GLU A 131 2.81 -15.66 -11.41
C GLU A 131 3.67 -14.67 -10.61
N ILE A 132 4.16 -13.60 -11.28
CA ILE A 132 5.00 -12.61 -10.60
C ILE A 132 4.20 -11.77 -9.59
N ARG A 133 2.91 -11.48 -9.89
CA ARG A 133 2.01 -10.83 -8.92
C ARG A 133 1.77 -11.73 -7.70
N CYS A 134 1.49 -13.02 -7.91
CA CYS A 134 1.34 -13.98 -6.82
C CYS A 134 2.62 -14.11 -6.00
N TYR A 135 3.79 -14.15 -6.66
CA TYR A 135 5.06 -14.17 -5.96
C TYR A 135 5.22 -12.93 -5.07
N PHE A 136 5.03 -11.73 -5.63
CA PHE A 136 5.10 -10.48 -4.87
C PHE A 136 4.11 -10.44 -3.70
N LEU A 137 2.89 -10.93 -3.92
CA LEU A 137 1.86 -10.98 -2.90
C LEU A 137 2.22 -11.92 -1.72
N PHE A 138 2.66 -13.15 -2.02
CA PHE A 138 2.84 -14.18 -1.00
C PHE A 138 4.25 -14.23 -0.41
N GLU A 139 5.27 -13.96 -1.22
CA GLU A 139 6.67 -14.09 -0.81
C GLU A 139 7.26 -12.75 -0.33
N HIS A 140 6.49 -11.65 -0.48
CA HIS A 140 6.91 -10.35 0.04
C HIS A 140 5.81 -9.67 0.85
N ILE A 141 4.73 -9.17 0.24
CA ILE A 141 3.72 -8.34 0.93
C ILE A 141 3.15 -9.06 2.17
N LYS A 142 2.80 -10.35 2.03
CA LYS A 142 2.18 -11.13 3.12
C LYS A 142 3.05 -11.24 4.36
N ILE A 143 4.37 -11.15 4.21
CA ILE A 143 5.31 -11.35 5.32
C ILE A 143 5.24 -10.21 6.33
N TRP A 144 4.92 -9.01 5.91
CA TRP A 144 5.02 -7.83 6.77
C TRP A 144 3.75 -6.98 6.90
N ILE A 145 2.85 -7.04 5.94
CA ILE A 145 1.70 -6.11 5.88
C ILE A 145 0.80 -6.20 7.12
N TYR A 146 0.66 -7.40 7.69
CA TYR A 146 -0.15 -7.56 8.90
C TYR A 146 0.53 -7.02 10.15
N ASP A 147 1.85 -7.09 10.24
CA ASP A 147 2.61 -6.51 11.35
C ASP A 147 2.52 -4.97 11.32
N PHE A 148 2.59 -4.37 10.12
CA PHE A 148 2.31 -2.95 9.93
C PHE A 148 0.89 -2.57 10.37
N ILE A 149 -0.12 -3.30 9.90
CA ILE A 149 -1.52 -3.07 10.26
C ILE A 149 -1.72 -3.16 11.78
N GLU A 150 -1.15 -4.18 12.41
CA GLU A 150 -1.22 -4.39 13.85
C GLU A 150 -0.52 -3.26 14.62
N ALA A 151 0.63 -2.79 14.16
CA ALA A 151 1.34 -1.66 14.76
C ALA A 151 0.49 -0.38 14.82
N VAL A 152 -0.37 -0.17 13.80
CA VAL A 152 -1.32 0.95 13.81
C VAL A 152 -2.50 0.68 14.75
N LEU A 153 -3.16 -0.47 14.60
CA LEU A 153 -4.45 -0.73 15.25
C LEU A 153 -4.34 -1.01 16.75
N SER A 154 -3.21 -1.60 17.21
CA SER A 154 -2.97 -1.90 18.63
C SER A 154 -2.25 -0.78 19.37
N ASN A 155 -2.01 0.36 18.73
CA ASN A 155 -1.36 1.49 19.39
C ASN A 155 -2.22 2.05 20.53
N LYS A 156 -1.58 2.30 21.69
CA LYS A 156 -2.24 2.77 22.92
C LYS A 156 -2.93 4.12 22.78
N GLU A 157 -2.50 4.95 21.82
CA GLU A 157 -3.04 6.27 21.58
C GLU A 157 -4.30 6.26 20.71
N ASN A 158 -4.76 5.09 20.29
CA ASN A 158 -5.88 4.84 19.39
C ASN A 158 -5.84 5.72 18.12
N PRO A 159 -5.75 5.14 16.94
CA PRO A 159 -5.80 5.90 15.71
C PRO A 159 -7.12 6.67 15.59
N SER A 160 -7.08 7.84 14.95
CA SER A 160 -8.32 8.54 14.60
C SER A 160 -9.23 7.66 13.75
N LEU A 161 -10.51 8.01 13.69
CA LEU A 161 -11.47 7.26 12.86
C LEU A 161 -11.01 7.17 11.41
N ALA A 162 -10.39 8.23 10.88
CA ALA A 162 -9.90 8.25 9.51
C ALA A 162 -8.71 7.31 9.31
N ILE A 163 -7.71 7.35 10.18
CA ILE A 163 -6.55 6.45 10.12
C ILE A 163 -6.99 4.99 10.31
N ASN A 164 -7.84 4.74 11.29
CA ASN A 164 -8.42 3.41 11.52
C ASN A 164 -9.12 2.90 10.25
N TYR A 165 -9.94 3.75 9.62
CA TYR A 165 -10.66 3.39 8.40
C TYR A 165 -9.72 3.06 7.25
N ILE A 166 -8.70 3.90 6.99
CA ILE A 166 -7.69 3.67 5.95
C ILE A 166 -7.02 2.29 6.14
N VAL A 167 -6.60 2.00 7.37
CA VAL A 167 -5.86 0.75 7.67
C VAL A 167 -6.78 -0.47 7.66
N GLN A 168 -8.05 -0.34 8.07
CA GLN A 168 -9.04 -1.41 7.93
C GLN A 168 -9.34 -1.72 6.45
N GLU A 169 -9.42 -0.71 5.59
CA GLU A 169 -9.61 -0.90 4.15
C GLU A 169 -8.39 -1.55 3.49
N LEU A 170 -7.18 -1.18 3.93
CA LEU A 170 -5.95 -1.86 3.50
C LEU A 170 -5.95 -3.33 3.90
N LYS A 171 -6.34 -3.62 5.15
CA LYS A 171 -6.48 -4.98 5.67
C LYS A 171 -7.50 -5.77 4.85
N LEU A 172 -8.69 -5.23 4.67
CA LEU A 172 -9.76 -5.88 3.92
C LEU A 172 -9.35 -6.17 2.47
N PHE A 173 -8.63 -5.25 1.84
CA PHE A 173 -8.10 -5.46 0.50
C PHE A 173 -7.19 -6.69 0.45
N PHE A 174 -6.18 -6.77 1.32
CA PHE A 174 -5.25 -7.89 1.31
C PHE A 174 -5.88 -9.20 1.78
N ASP A 175 -6.80 -9.18 2.75
CA ASP A 175 -7.57 -10.38 3.14
C ASP A 175 -8.32 -10.98 1.93
N ASN A 176 -8.93 -10.13 1.10
CA ASN A 176 -9.61 -10.56 -0.12
C ASN A 176 -8.65 -11.08 -1.18
N GLU A 177 -7.49 -10.42 -1.38
CA GLU A 177 -6.46 -10.86 -2.34
C GLU A 177 -5.91 -12.24 -1.96
N PHE A 178 -5.55 -12.45 -0.69
CA PHE A 178 -5.05 -13.74 -0.23
C PHE A 178 -6.08 -14.86 -0.35
N LYS A 179 -7.35 -14.55 -0.07
CA LYS A 179 -8.45 -15.51 -0.22
C LYS A 179 -8.68 -15.87 -1.68
N TYR A 180 -8.76 -14.88 -2.56
CA TYR A 180 -8.97 -15.05 -4.00
C TYR A 180 -7.92 -15.97 -4.61
N GLU A 181 -6.63 -15.72 -4.34
CA GLU A 181 -5.54 -16.53 -4.84
C GLU A 181 -5.48 -17.92 -4.19
N GLY A 182 -5.85 -18.03 -2.91
CA GLY A 182 -5.93 -19.32 -2.22
C GLY A 182 -7.00 -20.24 -2.79
N ASP A 183 -8.11 -19.69 -3.24
CA ASP A 183 -9.20 -20.43 -3.86
C ASP A 183 -8.82 -20.88 -5.29
N LEU A 184 -8.12 -20.04 -6.06
CA LEU A 184 -7.62 -20.41 -7.40
C LEU A 184 -6.64 -21.58 -7.34
N LYS A 185 -5.71 -21.61 -6.38
CA LYS A 185 -4.74 -22.71 -6.21
C LYS A 185 -5.37 -24.05 -5.80
N ARG A 186 -6.63 -24.07 -5.35
CA ARG A 186 -7.36 -25.30 -5.01
C ARG A 186 -8.10 -25.91 -6.19
N ILE A 187 -8.25 -25.16 -7.29
CA ILE A 187 -9.04 -25.56 -8.47
C ILE A 187 -8.11 -26.04 -9.59
N THR A 188 -6.82 -25.69 -9.53
CA THR A 188 -5.77 -26.12 -10.47
C THR A 188 -4.96 -27.29 -9.90
#